data_3159f5bc8b8d1efe3032d41a02770b93
#
_entry.id   3159f5bc8b8d1efe3032d41a02770b93
#
_cell.length_a   1.000
_cell.length_b   1.000
_cell.length_c   1.000
_cell.angle_alpha   90.00
_cell.angle_beta   90.00
_cell.angle_gamma   90.00
#
_symmetry.space_group_name_H-M   'P 1'
#
loop_
_entity.id
_entity.type
_entity.pdbx_description
1 polymer ?
#
loop_
_entity_poly.entity_id
_entity_poly.type
_entity_poly.pdbx_seq_one_letter_code
_entity_poly.pdbx_strand_id
1 'polypeptide(L)'
;MGYSLDLLKQIAHGLAQQFGDSCEIVIHDVRHGVENTILYIENGHVTDRKSGDSASNVVLEAIKADPSTLQDQYAYLTKTNDGRLLKSSTFYIKDESGTLAYIFSINYDITALAAADQFLQSFIQTQNLAEPSASHSATPQITHNVTELLDTLIEQAISNIGKPAALMTKDEKVRVVQYLNDAGAFLITKSGDKVASILGISKFTLYNYMDAGKYSQAISVCRILTRSRFIVTNGCRKPFF
;
A
#
# COMPACT_ATOMS: atom_id res chain seq x y z
N MET A 1 6.63 -25.58 -13.78
CA MET A 1 6.70 -26.09 -12.38
C MET A 1 6.17 -24.99 -11.47
N GLY A 2 4.95 -25.15 -10.95
CA GLY A 2 4.41 -24.19 -9.97
C GLY A 2 5.26 -24.19 -8.70
N TYR A 3 5.43 -23.04 -8.07
CA TYR A 3 6.13 -22.95 -6.77
C TYR A 3 5.38 -23.80 -5.73
N SER A 4 6.10 -24.74 -5.08
CA SER A 4 5.53 -25.56 -4.03
C SER A 4 5.28 -24.69 -2.77
N LEU A 5 4.04 -24.64 -2.31
CA LEU A 5 3.69 -23.98 -1.06
C LEU A 5 4.50 -24.54 0.12
N ASP A 6 4.77 -25.86 0.11
CA ASP A 6 5.56 -26.51 1.15
C ASP A 6 7.01 -26.02 1.15
N LEU A 7 7.58 -25.73 -0.03
CA LEU A 7 8.90 -25.12 -0.12
C LEU A 7 8.90 -23.70 0.48
N LEU A 8 7.86 -22.91 0.20
CA LEU A 8 7.73 -21.56 0.76
C LEU A 8 7.60 -21.60 2.28
N LYS A 9 6.83 -22.54 2.83
CA LYS A 9 6.72 -22.75 4.28
C LYS A 9 8.04 -23.21 4.90
N GLN A 10 8.77 -24.10 4.24
CA GLN A 10 10.09 -24.56 4.70
C GLN A 10 11.08 -23.39 4.75
N ILE A 11 11.11 -22.54 3.73
CA ILE A 11 11.95 -21.33 3.69
C ILE A 11 11.52 -20.36 4.80
N ALA A 12 10.21 -20.13 4.97
CA ALA A 12 9.68 -19.25 6.00
C ALA A 12 10.11 -19.70 7.40
N HIS A 13 9.95 -20.99 7.70
CA HIS A 13 10.41 -21.58 8.96
C HIS A 13 11.91 -21.41 9.16
N GLY A 14 12.72 -21.73 8.15
CA GLY A 14 14.17 -21.59 8.21
C GLY A 14 14.63 -20.15 8.49
N LEU A 15 13.99 -19.17 7.84
CA LEU A 15 14.28 -17.74 8.07
C LEU A 15 13.87 -17.31 9.48
N ALA A 16 12.69 -17.71 9.96
CA ALA A 16 12.25 -17.41 11.32
C ALA A 16 13.23 -17.97 12.37
N GLN A 17 13.70 -19.22 12.20
CA GLN A 17 14.71 -19.82 13.07
C GLN A 17 16.06 -19.09 13.00
N GLN A 18 16.48 -18.68 11.81
CA GLN A 18 17.78 -18.01 11.60
C GLN A 18 17.82 -16.63 12.25
N PHE A 19 16.73 -15.86 12.16
CA PHE A 19 16.66 -14.46 12.62
C PHE A 19 15.98 -14.29 13.98
N GLY A 20 15.40 -15.35 14.53
CA GLY A 20 14.80 -15.40 15.86
C GLY A 20 13.44 -14.71 15.96
N ASP A 21 12.99 -14.52 17.19
CA ASP A 21 11.61 -14.09 17.53
C ASP A 21 11.21 -12.71 17.01
N SER A 22 12.18 -11.87 16.70
CA SER A 22 11.92 -10.53 16.11
C SER A 22 11.65 -10.56 14.61
N CYS A 23 11.71 -11.73 13.96
CA CYS A 23 11.53 -11.89 12.53
C CYS A 23 10.22 -12.60 12.22
N GLU A 24 9.21 -11.86 11.82
CA GLU A 24 7.95 -12.41 11.30
C GLU A 24 8.11 -12.75 9.82
N ILE A 25 7.63 -13.93 9.42
CA ILE A 25 7.50 -14.33 8.02
C ILE A 25 6.03 -14.62 7.73
N VAL A 26 5.49 -14.02 6.68
CA VAL A 26 4.07 -14.16 6.30
C VAL A 26 3.97 -14.62 4.85
N ILE A 27 3.11 -15.59 4.59
CA ILE A 27 2.72 -16.02 3.25
C ILE A 27 1.24 -15.72 3.07
N HIS A 28 0.91 -14.82 2.15
CA HIS A 28 -0.44 -14.53 1.74
C HIS A 28 -0.81 -15.33 0.49
N ASP A 29 -2.02 -15.90 0.48
CA ASP A 29 -2.69 -16.38 -0.72
C ASP A 29 -3.66 -15.29 -1.20
N VAL A 30 -3.39 -14.73 -2.36
CA VAL A 30 -4.16 -13.58 -2.89
C VAL A 30 -5.13 -13.98 -4.01
N ARG A 31 -5.25 -15.26 -4.30
CA ARG A 31 -6.12 -15.78 -5.38
C ARG A 31 -7.61 -15.73 -5.04
N HIS A 32 -7.95 -15.66 -3.75
CA HIS A 32 -9.33 -15.78 -3.27
C HIS A 32 -9.89 -14.49 -2.65
N GLY A 33 -9.29 -13.34 -2.93
CA GLY A 33 -9.74 -12.05 -2.43
C GLY A 33 -8.83 -11.46 -1.35
N VAL A 34 -9.36 -10.51 -0.58
CA VAL A 34 -8.58 -9.71 0.39
C VAL A 34 -8.80 -10.13 1.85
N GLU A 35 -9.84 -10.90 2.09
CA GLU A 35 -10.16 -11.44 3.41
C GLU A 35 -9.47 -12.79 3.62
N ASN A 36 -8.96 -13.04 4.83
CA ASN A 36 -8.29 -14.30 5.17
C ASN A 36 -7.10 -14.66 4.26
N THR A 37 -6.30 -13.67 3.88
CA THR A 37 -5.17 -13.89 2.97
C THR A 37 -3.99 -14.58 3.63
N ILE A 38 -3.79 -14.46 4.96
CA ILE A 38 -2.65 -15.07 5.65
C ILE A 38 -2.83 -16.57 5.69
N LEU A 39 -2.12 -17.25 4.80
CA LEU A 39 -2.10 -18.71 4.71
C LEU A 39 -1.14 -19.36 5.71
N TYR A 40 -0.02 -18.71 5.96
CA TYR A 40 1.02 -19.16 6.87
C TYR A 40 1.75 -17.99 7.50
N ILE A 41 2.10 -18.10 8.78
CA ILE A 41 2.83 -17.08 9.51
C ILE A 41 3.72 -17.71 10.57
N GLU A 42 4.97 -17.23 10.67
CA GLU A 42 5.90 -17.47 11.75
C GLU A 42 6.10 -16.18 12.54
N ASN A 43 6.23 -16.29 13.86
CA ASN A 43 6.43 -15.14 14.77
C ASN A 43 5.37 -14.03 14.62
N GLY A 44 4.11 -14.39 14.40
CA GLY A 44 3.02 -13.44 14.18
C GLY A 44 2.80 -12.42 15.32
N HIS A 45 3.38 -12.63 16.49
CA HIS A 45 3.40 -11.66 17.59
C HIS A 45 4.14 -10.36 17.27
N VAL A 46 5.01 -10.35 16.24
CA VAL A 46 5.72 -9.14 15.79
C VAL A 46 4.73 -8.09 15.28
N THR A 47 3.70 -8.50 14.58
CA THR A 47 2.63 -7.61 14.08
C THR A 47 1.27 -7.88 14.68
N ASP A 48 1.19 -8.79 15.68
CA ASP A 48 -0.04 -9.27 16.31
C ASP A 48 -1.06 -9.87 15.31
N ARG A 49 -0.55 -10.63 14.33
CA ARG A 49 -1.33 -11.30 13.28
C ARG A 49 -1.25 -12.81 13.40
N LYS A 50 -2.22 -13.50 12.81
CA LYS A 50 -2.32 -14.96 12.78
C LYS A 50 -2.81 -15.46 11.42
N SER A 51 -2.68 -16.77 11.21
CA SER A 51 -3.26 -17.42 10.03
C SER A 51 -4.76 -17.17 9.95
N GLY A 52 -5.27 -16.84 8.77
CA GLY A 52 -6.64 -16.45 8.52
C GLY A 52 -6.92 -14.95 8.62
N ASP A 53 -5.96 -14.13 9.04
CA ASP A 53 -6.13 -12.67 9.03
C ASP A 53 -6.03 -12.12 7.60
N SER A 54 -6.42 -10.86 7.46
CA SER A 54 -6.65 -10.18 6.18
C SER A 54 -5.40 -9.53 5.60
N ALA A 55 -5.56 -9.00 4.39
CA ALA A 55 -4.55 -8.24 3.66
C ALA A 55 -4.10 -6.96 4.39
N SER A 56 -2.82 -6.65 4.32
CA SER A 56 -2.26 -5.32 4.65
C SER A 56 -2.39 -4.36 3.46
N ASN A 57 -2.05 -3.07 3.66
CA ASN A 57 -2.02 -2.08 2.57
C ASN A 57 -1.16 -2.52 1.38
N VAL A 58 0.04 -3.05 1.66
CA VAL A 58 0.97 -3.53 0.62
C VAL A 58 0.33 -4.67 -0.20
N VAL A 59 -0.38 -5.58 0.46
CA VAL A 59 -1.08 -6.69 -0.21
C VAL A 59 -2.26 -6.17 -1.04
N LEU A 60 -3.01 -5.19 -0.54
CA LEU A 60 -4.11 -4.55 -1.29
C LEU A 60 -3.61 -3.84 -2.55
N GLU A 61 -2.53 -3.09 -2.44
CA GLU A 61 -1.90 -2.41 -3.59
C GLU A 61 -1.44 -3.43 -4.64
N ALA A 62 -0.82 -4.53 -4.19
CA ALA A 62 -0.36 -5.58 -5.08
C ALA A 62 -1.50 -6.29 -5.83
N ILE A 63 -2.63 -6.55 -5.16
CA ILE A 63 -3.82 -7.17 -5.80
C ILE A 63 -4.41 -6.27 -6.88
N LYS A 64 -4.32 -4.93 -6.72
CA LYS A 64 -4.85 -3.96 -7.68
C LYS A 64 -3.91 -3.69 -8.85
N ALA A 65 -2.62 -3.89 -8.66
CA ALA A 65 -1.62 -3.61 -9.67
C ALA A 65 -1.67 -4.63 -10.81
N ASP A 66 -1.20 -4.23 -11.99
CA ASP A 66 -0.91 -5.18 -13.07
C ASP A 66 0.24 -6.10 -12.60
N PRO A 67 0.03 -7.43 -12.56
CA PRO A 67 1.07 -8.36 -12.13
C PRO A 67 2.41 -8.20 -12.87
N SER A 68 2.38 -7.75 -14.14
CA SER A 68 3.59 -7.53 -14.94
C SER A 68 4.45 -6.38 -14.41
N THR A 69 3.86 -5.42 -13.71
CA THR A 69 4.54 -4.23 -13.17
C THR A 69 5.05 -4.43 -11.74
N LEU A 70 4.57 -5.47 -11.05
CA LEU A 70 5.00 -5.76 -9.69
C LEU A 70 6.46 -6.15 -9.64
N GLN A 71 7.22 -5.41 -8.83
CA GLN A 71 8.62 -5.68 -8.51
C GLN A 71 8.77 -5.93 -7.02
N ASP A 72 9.60 -6.91 -6.66
CA ASP A 72 9.91 -7.19 -5.27
C ASP A 72 10.45 -5.96 -4.56
N GLN A 73 10.08 -5.80 -3.30
CA GLN A 73 10.50 -4.67 -2.47
C GLN A 73 11.37 -5.18 -1.33
N TYR A 74 12.47 -4.50 -1.08
CA TYR A 74 13.46 -4.95 -0.10
C TYR A 74 13.76 -3.88 0.93
N ALA A 75 13.88 -4.30 2.19
CA ALA A 75 14.42 -3.50 3.28
C ALA A 75 13.75 -2.12 3.46
N TYR A 76 12.45 -2.01 3.17
CA TYR A 76 11.69 -0.78 3.38
C TYR A 76 11.15 -0.70 4.82
N LEU A 77 10.93 0.52 5.28
CA LEU A 77 10.43 0.78 6.63
C LEU A 77 8.90 0.65 6.67
N THR A 78 8.40 -0.12 7.65
CA THR A 78 6.98 -0.14 8.01
C THR A 78 6.81 0.10 9.50
N LYS A 79 5.58 0.38 9.93
CA LYS A 79 5.24 0.62 11.32
C LYS A 79 3.96 -0.11 11.67
N THR A 80 3.94 -0.74 12.85
CA THR A 80 2.73 -1.35 13.42
C THR A 80 1.88 -0.28 14.11
N ASN A 81 0.62 -0.59 14.43
CA ASN A 81 -0.29 0.33 15.12
C ASN A 81 0.18 0.66 16.54
N ASP A 82 0.84 -0.28 17.22
CA ASP A 82 1.43 -0.08 18.56
C ASP A 82 2.79 0.66 18.50
N GLY A 83 3.24 1.05 17.31
CA GLY A 83 4.40 1.92 17.11
C GLY A 83 5.72 1.21 16.86
N ARG A 84 5.78 -0.11 16.76
CA ARG A 84 7.01 -0.83 16.41
C ARG A 84 7.47 -0.46 15.02
N LEU A 85 8.78 -0.38 14.84
CA LEU A 85 9.42 -0.12 13.55
C LEU A 85 9.89 -1.45 12.97
N LEU A 86 9.48 -1.73 11.73
CA LEU A 86 9.85 -2.96 11.05
C LEU A 86 10.65 -2.67 9.78
N LYS A 87 11.72 -3.44 9.57
CA LYS A 87 12.40 -3.55 8.27
C LYS A 87 11.70 -4.66 7.50
N SER A 88 10.97 -4.28 6.46
CA SER A 88 10.13 -5.20 5.69
C SER A 88 10.70 -5.49 4.31
N SER A 89 10.45 -6.69 3.81
CA SER A 89 10.70 -7.07 2.41
C SER A 89 9.52 -7.87 1.90
N THR A 90 9.14 -7.67 0.64
CA THR A 90 7.98 -8.32 0.01
C THR A 90 8.35 -8.89 -1.34
N PHE A 91 8.00 -10.15 -1.56
CA PHE A 91 8.23 -10.90 -2.80
C PHE A 91 6.89 -11.25 -3.42
N TYR A 92 6.74 -10.96 -4.70
CA TYR A 92 5.53 -11.20 -5.47
C TYR A 92 5.67 -12.48 -6.31
N ILE A 93 5.08 -13.57 -5.83
CA ILE A 93 5.20 -14.90 -6.44
C ILE A 93 4.07 -15.10 -7.43
N LYS A 94 4.42 -15.19 -8.72
CA LYS A 94 3.49 -15.39 -9.83
C LYS A 94 3.42 -16.87 -10.20
N ASP A 95 2.26 -17.30 -10.65
CA ASP A 95 2.08 -18.63 -11.22
C ASP A 95 2.61 -18.72 -12.66
N GLU A 96 2.44 -19.88 -13.29
CA GLU A 96 2.88 -20.14 -14.67
C GLU A 96 2.17 -19.25 -15.71
N SER A 97 1.00 -18.71 -15.38
CA SER A 97 0.25 -17.78 -16.24
C SER A 97 0.73 -16.32 -16.08
N GLY A 98 1.63 -16.05 -15.12
CA GLY A 98 2.07 -14.71 -14.78
C GLY A 98 1.13 -13.98 -13.80
N THR A 99 0.09 -14.66 -13.30
CA THR A 99 -0.84 -14.11 -12.32
C THR A 99 -0.24 -14.19 -10.92
N LEU A 100 -0.46 -13.14 -10.10
CA LEU A 100 0.00 -13.12 -8.71
C LEU A 100 -0.72 -14.20 -7.90
N ALA A 101 0.04 -15.16 -7.38
CA ALA A 101 -0.49 -16.28 -6.60
C ALA A 101 -0.26 -16.10 -5.10
N TYR A 102 0.96 -15.76 -4.72
CA TYR A 102 1.34 -15.57 -3.32
C TYR A 102 2.13 -14.29 -3.13
N ILE A 103 2.05 -13.74 -1.93
CA ILE A 103 2.95 -12.68 -1.46
C ILE A 103 3.69 -13.25 -0.25
N PHE A 104 5.02 -13.25 -0.32
CA PHE A 104 5.89 -13.67 0.76
C PHE A 104 6.52 -12.42 1.38
N SER A 105 6.27 -12.19 2.68
CA SER A 105 6.76 -11.01 3.39
C SER A 105 7.64 -11.38 4.56
N ILE A 106 8.71 -10.61 4.74
CA ILE A 106 9.61 -10.67 5.90
C ILE A 106 9.46 -9.34 6.64
N ASN A 107 9.14 -9.38 7.92
CA ASN A 107 9.02 -8.21 8.79
C ASN A 107 9.94 -8.39 9.99
N TYR A 108 11.02 -7.65 10.04
CA TYR A 108 12.00 -7.72 11.14
C TYR A 108 11.81 -6.52 12.07
N ASP A 109 11.48 -6.78 13.34
CA ASP A 109 11.34 -5.73 14.35
C ASP A 109 12.70 -5.12 14.66
N ILE A 110 12.89 -3.88 14.25
CA ILE A 110 14.09 -3.09 14.47
C ILE A 110 13.92 -2.03 15.54
N THR A 111 12.81 -2.06 16.30
CA THR A 111 12.49 -0.99 17.29
C THR A 111 13.61 -0.81 18.30
N ALA A 112 14.07 -1.92 18.89
CA ALA A 112 15.18 -1.88 19.85
C ALA A 112 16.50 -1.43 19.20
N LEU A 113 16.76 -1.86 17.96
CA LEU A 113 17.96 -1.44 17.22
C LEU A 113 17.92 0.03 16.87
N ALA A 114 16.77 0.54 16.44
CA ALA A 114 16.57 1.96 16.15
C ALA A 114 16.72 2.83 17.42
N ALA A 115 16.20 2.36 18.57
CA ALA A 115 16.40 3.04 19.86
C ALA A 115 17.87 3.04 20.28
N ALA A 116 18.58 1.93 20.10
CA ALA A 116 20.02 1.82 20.38
C ALA A 116 20.83 2.75 19.45
N ASP A 117 20.51 2.79 18.15
CA ASP A 117 21.13 3.73 17.22
C ASP A 117 20.92 5.19 17.65
N GLN A 118 19.68 5.57 17.96
CA GLN A 118 19.37 6.91 18.46
C GLN A 118 20.15 7.24 19.75
N PHE A 119 20.26 6.28 20.67
CA PHE A 119 21.06 6.43 21.87
C PHE A 119 22.52 6.66 21.53
N LEU A 120 23.10 5.83 20.65
CA LEU A 120 24.48 5.99 20.19
C LEU A 120 24.71 7.33 19.48
N GLN A 121 23.79 7.73 18.61
CA GLN A 121 23.83 9.03 17.92
C GLN A 121 23.85 10.20 18.92
N SER A 122 23.13 10.10 20.03
CA SER A 122 23.12 11.15 21.06
C SER A 122 24.51 11.38 21.68
N PHE A 123 25.37 10.38 21.73
CA PHE A 123 26.76 10.50 22.19
C PHE A 123 27.72 11.02 21.11
N ILE A 124 27.38 10.81 19.85
CA ILE A 124 28.24 11.18 18.71
C ILE A 124 27.87 12.57 18.18
N GLN A 125 26.63 13.02 18.39
CA GLN A 125 26.17 14.34 17.91
C GLN A 125 26.95 15.48 18.58
N THR A 126 27.75 16.15 17.77
CA THR A 126 28.26 17.49 18.04
C THR A 126 27.28 18.52 17.46
N GLN A 127 27.21 19.72 18.03
CA GLN A 127 26.22 20.78 17.71
C GLN A 127 26.13 21.17 16.21
N ASN A 128 26.95 20.61 15.33
CA ASN A 128 27.08 20.97 13.91
C ASN A 128 26.52 19.92 12.94
N LEU A 129 25.86 18.85 13.39
CA LEU A 129 25.37 17.77 12.52
C LEU A 129 23.84 17.66 12.43
N ALA A 130 23.10 18.71 12.74
CA ALA A 130 21.64 18.73 12.57
C ALA A 130 21.30 19.13 11.12
N GLU A 131 21.30 18.19 10.20
CA GLU A 131 20.60 18.33 8.94
C GLU A 131 19.15 17.81 9.11
N PRO A 132 18.13 18.66 8.98
CA PRO A 132 16.75 18.19 9.01
C PRO A 132 16.41 17.60 7.62
N SER A 133 16.55 16.31 7.46
CA SER A 133 15.98 15.63 6.30
C SER A 133 14.46 15.56 6.44
N ALA A 134 13.78 16.63 6.01
CA ALA A 134 12.35 16.65 5.85
C ALA A 134 11.98 15.91 4.55
N SER A 135 11.64 14.65 4.66
CA SER A 135 10.73 14.02 3.71
C SER A 135 9.69 13.25 4.51
N HIS A 136 8.53 13.87 4.70
CA HIS A 136 7.35 13.22 5.23
C HIS A 136 6.77 12.26 4.20
N SER A 137 7.45 11.17 3.91
CA SER A 137 6.78 10.00 3.37
C SER A 137 6.15 9.28 4.56
N ALA A 138 4.84 9.24 4.63
CA ALA A 138 4.13 8.54 5.69
C ALA A 138 4.60 7.09 5.73
N THR A 139 5.15 6.67 6.87
CA THR A 139 5.59 5.29 7.08
C THR A 139 4.38 4.37 6.96
N PRO A 140 4.39 3.34 6.07
CA PRO A 140 3.27 2.43 5.92
C PRO A 140 2.93 1.72 7.24
N GLN A 141 1.66 1.71 7.62
CA GLN A 141 1.16 1.01 8.81
C GLN A 141 0.76 -0.43 8.47
N ILE A 142 1.15 -1.39 9.31
CA ILE A 142 0.66 -2.77 9.24
C ILE A 142 -0.56 -2.88 10.16
N THR A 143 -1.71 -3.24 9.59
CA THR A 143 -2.98 -3.39 10.29
C THR A 143 -3.30 -4.86 10.58
N HIS A 144 -4.06 -5.14 11.65
CA HIS A 144 -4.37 -6.51 12.10
C HIS A 144 -5.56 -7.13 11.35
N ASN A 145 -6.48 -6.30 10.87
CA ASN A 145 -7.67 -6.76 10.19
C ASN A 145 -8.16 -5.74 9.16
N VAL A 146 -9.04 -6.20 8.27
CA VAL A 146 -9.59 -5.38 7.17
C VAL A 146 -10.37 -4.16 7.65
N THR A 147 -11.01 -4.24 8.82
CA THR A 147 -11.78 -3.12 9.37
C THR A 147 -10.85 -2.00 9.80
N GLU A 148 -9.78 -2.34 10.51
CA GLU A 148 -8.75 -1.39 10.96
C GLU A 148 -8.00 -0.77 9.77
N LEU A 149 -7.69 -1.59 8.74
CA LEU A 149 -7.14 -1.10 7.49
C LEU A 149 -8.04 -0.04 6.85
N LEU A 150 -9.35 -0.33 6.78
CA LEU A 150 -10.32 0.62 6.22
C LEU A 150 -10.37 1.92 7.04
N ASP A 151 -10.33 1.84 8.37
CA ASP A 151 -10.32 3.01 9.25
C ASP A 151 -9.07 3.86 9.01
N THR A 152 -7.91 3.23 8.96
CA THR A 152 -6.64 3.90 8.66
C THR A 152 -6.66 4.61 7.30
N LEU A 153 -7.19 3.96 6.26
CA LEU A 153 -7.32 4.56 4.93
C LEU A 153 -8.26 5.76 4.92
N ILE A 154 -9.38 5.69 5.65
CA ILE A 154 -10.33 6.80 5.78
C ILE A 154 -9.70 7.98 6.53
N GLU A 155 -9.01 7.73 7.63
CA GLU A 155 -8.32 8.76 8.40
C GLU A 155 -7.22 9.45 7.57
N GLN A 156 -6.44 8.68 6.82
CA GLN A 156 -5.43 9.23 5.89
C GLN A 156 -6.07 10.10 4.82
N ALA A 157 -7.17 9.65 4.20
CA ALA A 157 -7.89 10.39 3.18
C ALA A 157 -8.44 11.74 3.71
N ILE A 158 -8.98 11.74 4.93
CA ILE A 158 -9.49 12.94 5.61
C ILE A 158 -8.34 13.88 5.98
N SER A 159 -7.25 13.33 6.53
CA SER A 159 -6.05 14.09 6.91
C SER A 159 -5.42 14.80 5.71
N ASN A 160 -5.38 14.17 4.54
CA ASN A 160 -4.86 14.77 3.31
C ASN A 160 -5.66 16.01 2.85
N ILE A 161 -6.93 16.12 3.24
CA ILE A 161 -7.76 17.32 2.99
C ILE A 161 -7.57 18.37 4.09
N GLY A 162 -7.20 17.94 5.31
CA GLY A 162 -6.98 18.83 6.45
C GLY A 162 -8.26 19.40 7.08
N LYS A 163 -9.44 18.81 6.79
CA LYS A 163 -10.74 19.25 7.32
C LYS A 163 -11.60 18.06 7.75
N PRO A 164 -12.41 18.20 8.82
CA PRO A 164 -13.42 17.19 9.16
C PRO A 164 -14.39 16.93 8.02
N ALA A 165 -14.82 15.70 7.83
CA ALA A 165 -15.71 15.26 6.75
C ALA A 165 -17.04 16.08 6.67
N ALA A 166 -17.56 16.50 7.82
CA ALA A 166 -18.78 17.33 7.90
C ALA A 166 -18.62 18.75 7.30
N LEU A 167 -17.39 19.27 7.24
CA LEU A 167 -17.08 20.62 6.72
C LEU A 167 -16.53 20.60 5.30
N MET A 168 -16.44 19.42 4.68
CA MET A 168 -15.91 19.26 3.33
C MET A 168 -16.93 19.69 2.27
N THR A 169 -16.43 20.41 1.26
CA THR A 169 -17.17 20.71 0.03
C THR A 169 -17.39 19.44 -0.81
N LYS A 170 -18.27 19.53 -1.82
CA LYS A 170 -18.49 18.42 -2.75
C LYS A 170 -17.18 17.94 -3.41
N ASP A 171 -16.35 18.86 -3.88
CA ASP A 171 -15.10 18.51 -4.59
C ASP A 171 -14.06 17.91 -3.64
N GLU A 172 -14.03 18.32 -2.38
CA GLU A 172 -13.19 17.72 -1.34
C GLU A 172 -13.64 16.28 -1.03
N LYS A 173 -14.97 16.04 -0.92
CA LYS A 173 -15.51 14.68 -0.75
C LYS A 173 -15.22 13.79 -1.96
N VAL A 174 -15.29 14.32 -3.19
CA VAL A 174 -14.90 13.59 -4.41
C VAL A 174 -13.42 13.16 -4.32
N ARG A 175 -12.51 14.06 -3.91
CA ARG A 175 -11.08 13.74 -3.74
C ARG A 175 -10.84 12.66 -2.68
N VAL A 176 -11.54 12.69 -1.55
CA VAL A 176 -11.50 11.63 -0.53
C VAL A 176 -11.93 10.28 -1.12
N VAL A 177 -13.06 10.25 -1.85
CA VAL A 177 -13.57 9.02 -2.46
C VAL A 177 -12.60 8.48 -3.52
N GLN A 178 -12.00 9.35 -4.33
CA GLN A 178 -11.00 8.95 -5.32
C GLN A 178 -9.75 8.39 -4.67
N TYR A 179 -9.21 9.04 -3.64
CA TYR A 179 -8.09 8.52 -2.87
C TYR A 179 -8.38 7.12 -2.31
N LEU A 180 -9.55 6.93 -1.68
CA LEU A 180 -9.97 5.63 -1.13
C LEU A 180 -10.13 4.57 -2.23
N ASN A 181 -10.64 4.95 -3.40
CA ASN A 181 -10.75 4.05 -4.54
C ASN A 181 -9.37 3.63 -5.05
N ASP A 182 -8.45 4.58 -5.17
CA ASP A 182 -7.09 4.33 -5.63
C ASP A 182 -6.29 3.50 -4.61
N ALA A 183 -6.51 3.72 -3.31
CA ALA A 183 -5.95 2.91 -2.24
C ALA A 183 -6.57 1.49 -2.11
N GLY A 184 -7.65 1.16 -2.85
CA GLY A 184 -8.28 -0.15 -2.80
C GLY A 184 -9.28 -0.35 -1.67
N ALA A 185 -9.68 0.71 -0.95
CA ALA A 185 -10.61 0.62 0.16
C ALA A 185 -11.94 -0.05 -0.20
N PHE A 186 -12.41 0.11 -1.45
CA PHE A 186 -13.67 -0.47 -1.91
C PHE A 186 -13.58 -1.95 -2.33
N LEU A 187 -12.42 -2.57 -2.26
CA LEU A 187 -12.28 -4.04 -2.32
C LEU A 187 -12.72 -4.70 -1.00
N ILE A 188 -12.79 -3.93 0.07
CA ILE A 188 -13.19 -4.40 1.40
C ILE A 188 -14.72 -4.49 1.48
N THR A 189 -15.23 -5.62 1.91
CA THR A 189 -16.68 -5.85 2.08
C THR A 189 -17.31 -4.79 3.00
N LYS A 190 -18.46 -4.22 2.59
CA LYS A 190 -19.19 -3.16 3.32
C LYS A 190 -18.44 -1.83 3.51
N SER A 191 -17.29 -1.63 2.87
CA SER A 191 -16.53 -0.37 2.96
C SER A 191 -17.35 0.83 2.44
N GLY A 192 -18.12 0.64 1.36
CA GLY A 192 -18.97 1.69 0.79
C GLY A 192 -19.98 2.23 1.79
N ASP A 193 -20.57 1.38 2.64
CA ASP A 193 -21.51 1.80 3.69
C ASP A 193 -20.84 2.68 4.74
N LYS A 194 -19.67 2.26 5.19
CA LYS A 194 -18.89 2.98 6.18
C LYS A 194 -18.41 4.33 5.67
N VAL A 195 -17.85 4.37 4.46
CA VAL A 195 -17.38 5.61 3.82
C VAL A 195 -18.54 6.59 3.57
N ALA A 196 -19.68 6.12 3.04
CA ALA A 196 -20.85 6.94 2.83
C ALA A 196 -21.37 7.56 4.13
N SER A 197 -21.42 6.78 5.22
CA SER A 197 -21.82 7.24 6.55
C SER A 197 -20.88 8.34 7.08
N ILE A 198 -19.56 8.12 7.00
CA ILE A 198 -18.56 9.09 7.51
C ILE A 198 -18.59 10.40 6.72
N LEU A 199 -18.72 10.32 5.39
CA LEU A 199 -18.79 11.52 4.54
C LEU A 199 -20.19 12.19 4.53
N GLY A 200 -21.20 11.58 5.17
CA GLY A 200 -22.57 12.09 5.19
C GLY A 200 -23.18 12.17 3.79
N ILE A 201 -22.97 11.15 2.94
CA ILE A 201 -23.49 11.05 1.58
C ILE A 201 -24.27 9.75 1.37
N SER A 202 -25.14 9.71 0.36
CA SER A 202 -25.82 8.46 -0.02
C SER A 202 -24.85 7.50 -0.73
N LYS A 203 -25.15 6.20 -0.70
CA LYS A 203 -24.42 5.20 -1.49
C LYS A 203 -24.41 5.53 -2.98
N PHE A 204 -25.53 6.01 -3.51
CA PHE A 204 -25.64 6.43 -4.90
C PHE A 204 -24.66 7.56 -5.22
N THR A 205 -24.57 8.57 -4.33
CA THR A 205 -23.62 9.67 -4.46
C THR A 205 -22.17 9.18 -4.40
N LEU A 206 -21.88 8.22 -3.52
CA LEU A 206 -20.55 7.60 -3.41
C LEU A 206 -20.11 6.97 -4.73
N TYR A 207 -20.96 6.14 -5.34
CA TYR A 207 -20.64 5.50 -6.63
C TYR A 207 -20.45 6.52 -7.75
N ASN A 208 -21.27 7.58 -7.79
CA ASN A 208 -21.07 8.67 -8.76
C ASN A 208 -19.73 9.37 -8.59
N TYR A 209 -19.25 9.52 -7.35
CA TYR A 209 -17.94 10.11 -7.07
C TYR A 209 -16.77 9.18 -7.48
N MET A 210 -16.93 7.87 -7.33
CA MET A 210 -15.98 6.88 -7.83
C MET A 210 -15.86 6.93 -9.36
N ASP A 211 -16.97 7.05 -10.06
CA ASP A 211 -16.98 7.09 -11.53
C ASP A 211 -16.48 8.42 -12.09
N ALA A 212 -16.67 9.53 -11.39
CA ALA A 212 -16.16 10.84 -11.80
C ALA A 212 -14.61 10.84 -11.96
N GLY A 213 -13.89 10.03 -11.20
CA GLY A 213 -12.44 9.86 -11.31
C GLY A 213 -12.00 9.20 -12.62
N LYS A 214 -12.76 8.24 -13.13
CA LYS A 214 -12.45 7.53 -14.38
C LYS A 214 -12.46 8.47 -15.60
N TYR A 215 -13.37 9.44 -15.63
CA TYR A 215 -13.44 10.42 -16.71
C TYR A 215 -12.28 11.44 -16.66
N SER A 216 -11.82 11.83 -15.50
CA SER A 216 -10.69 12.76 -15.33
C SER A 216 -9.37 12.15 -15.81
N GLN A 217 -9.12 10.87 -15.55
CA GLN A 217 -7.93 10.17 -16.04
C GLN A 217 -7.97 9.99 -17.57
N ALA A 218 -9.12 9.67 -18.15
CA ALA A 218 -9.27 9.52 -19.60
C ALA A 218 -9.00 10.84 -20.35
N ILE A 219 -9.42 11.98 -19.81
CA ILE A 219 -9.18 13.31 -20.40
C ILE A 219 -7.69 13.68 -20.26
N SER A 220 -7.03 13.34 -19.17
CA SER A 220 -5.59 13.60 -18.96
C SER A 220 -4.72 12.80 -19.94
N VAL A 221 -5.02 11.52 -20.16
CA VAL A 221 -4.35 10.68 -21.16
C VAL A 221 -4.61 11.19 -22.58
N CYS A 222 -5.83 11.61 -22.90
CA CYS A 222 -6.16 12.18 -24.20
C CYS A 222 -5.41 13.51 -24.46
N ARG A 223 -5.23 14.35 -23.42
CA ARG A 223 -4.45 15.60 -23.51
C ARG A 223 -2.95 15.36 -23.73
N ILE A 224 -2.40 14.30 -23.15
CA ILE A 224 -0.99 13.93 -23.36
C ILE A 224 -0.79 13.43 -24.79
N LEU A 225 -1.70 12.59 -25.29
CA LEU A 225 -1.64 12.06 -26.66
C LEU A 225 -1.88 13.11 -27.74
N THR A 226 -2.72 14.11 -27.48
CA THR A 226 -2.92 15.23 -28.42
C THR A 226 -1.74 16.21 -28.42
N ARG A 227 -1.04 16.39 -27.29
CA ARG A 227 0.16 17.22 -27.22
C ARG A 227 1.38 16.58 -27.92
N SER A 228 1.48 15.27 -27.94
CA SER A 228 2.53 14.54 -28.66
C SER A 228 2.33 14.55 -30.20
N ARG A 229 1.11 14.79 -30.68
CA ARG A 229 0.84 14.90 -32.13
C ARG A 229 1.15 16.27 -32.73
N PHE A 230 1.36 17.30 -31.90
CA PHE A 230 1.64 18.67 -32.40
C PHE A 230 3.13 18.98 -32.60
N ILE A 231 4.03 18.04 -32.31
CA ILE A 231 5.51 18.27 -32.47
C ILE A 231 6.06 17.69 -33.78
N VAL A 232 5.26 17.01 -34.59
CA VAL A 232 5.73 16.32 -35.81
C VAL A 232 5.29 16.98 -37.12
N THR A 233 4.63 18.17 -37.12
CA THR A 233 4.24 18.83 -38.37
C THR A 233 4.73 20.28 -38.47
N ASN A 234 6.04 20.47 -38.34
CA ASN A 234 6.70 21.70 -38.87
C ASN A 234 7.95 21.28 -39.64
N GLY A 235 7.74 20.83 -40.86
CA GLY A 235 8.85 20.53 -41.76
C GLY A 235 8.41 19.96 -43.11
N CYS A 236 7.60 20.71 -43.88
CA CYS A 236 7.59 20.47 -45.34
C CYS A 236 7.28 21.76 -46.08
N ARG A 237 8.27 22.18 -46.84
CA ARG A 237 8.31 23.34 -47.73
C ARG A 237 7.26 23.22 -48.83
N LYS A 238 6.64 24.35 -49.19
CA LYS A 238 5.95 24.54 -50.46
C LYS A 238 6.96 24.39 -51.64
N PRO A 239 6.57 23.81 -52.74
CA PRO A 239 7.08 24.19 -54.03
C PRO A 239 6.10 25.15 -54.75
N PHE A 240 6.69 26.14 -55.36
CA PHE A 240 6.09 27.00 -56.37
C PHE A 240 5.61 26.20 -57.58
N PHE A 241 4.42 26.40 -58.02
CA PHE A 241 3.96 26.94 -59.30
C PHE A 241 2.42 27.02 -59.25
#